data_75d41631e7726b5cfc3cc03234cc2697
#
_entry.id   75d41631e7726b5cfc3cc03234cc2697
#
_cell.length_a   1.000
_cell.length_b   1.000
_cell.length_c   1.000
_cell.angle_alpha   90.00
_cell.angle_beta   90.00
_cell.angle_gamma   90.00
#
_symmetry.space_group_name_H-M   'P 1'
#
loop_
_entity.id
_entity.type
_entity.pdbx_description
1 polymer ?
#
loop_
_entity_poly.entity_id
_entity_poly.type
_entity_poly.pdbx_seq_one_letter_code
_entity_poly.pdbx_strand_id
1 'polypeptide(L)'
;MPRLFASDDDRDLVRAERDVRAAFTGLDLDLTSLAAVSNIFRAATAVRNHMEGGVLAQHELSWSAFTSLFVLRVWGEMDARTLAAEAGVTAATLTGVMKTLEARQLLRRKTDRVDGRRVLVTLTASGRKVVDEIMPAFNRHEGLVTQALTEAEQVDLAHVLRTILRTVEAIDL
;
A
#
# COMPACT_ATOMS: atom_id res chain seq x y z
N MET A 1 18.42 -7.63 12.52
CA MET A 1 17.30 -8.51 12.17
C MET A 1 17.81 -9.58 11.23
N PRO A 2 17.50 -10.87 11.42
CA PRO A 2 17.88 -11.88 10.46
C PRO A 2 17.22 -11.54 9.12
N ARG A 3 18.00 -11.55 8.05
CA ARG A 3 17.48 -11.35 6.68
C ARG A 3 16.57 -12.54 6.34
N LEU A 4 15.26 -12.33 6.35
CA LEU A 4 14.25 -13.31 5.95
C LEU A 4 14.39 -13.78 4.48
N PHE A 5 15.27 -13.14 3.71
CA PHE A 5 15.44 -13.24 2.27
C PHE A 5 16.87 -13.54 1.84
N ALA A 6 17.59 -14.40 2.57
CA ALA A 6 18.85 -14.91 2.07
C ALA A 6 18.55 -16.17 1.24
N SER A 7 18.78 -16.12 -0.07
CA SER A 7 18.81 -17.32 -0.88
C SER A 7 20.10 -18.09 -0.56
N ASP A 8 19.99 -19.26 0.01
CA ASP A 8 21.05 -20.25 -0.01
C ASP A 8 20.67 -21.34 -1.01
N ASP A 9 21.52 -21.64 -1.95
CA ASP A 9 21.65 -22.77 -2.88
C ASP A 9 20.44 -23.39 -3.57
N ASP A 10 19.22 -23.32 -3.06
CA ASP A 10 17.99 -23.50 -3.82
C ASP A 10 17.69 -22.16 -4.48
N ARG A 11 18.22 -21.98 -5.67
CA ARG A 11 18.37 -20.70 -6.36
C ARG A 11 17.12 -19.84 -6.47
N ASP A 12 15.95 -20.40 -6.21
CA ASP A 12 14.66 -19.73 -6.44
C ASP A 12 13.74 -19.69 -5.21
N LEU A 13 14.14 -20.29 -4.07
CA LEU A 13 13.31 -20.31 -2.86
C LEU A 13 13.91 -19.51 -1.71
N VAL A 14 13.16 -18.51 -1.24
CA VAL A 14 13.53 -17.82 0.00
C VAL A 14 13.39 -18.74 1.20
N ARG A 15 14.20 -18.52 2.25
CA ARG A 15 14.21 -19.34 3.47
C ARG A 15 12.81 -19.60 4.03
N ALA A 16 11.94 -18.59 4.03
CA ALA A 16 10.59 -18.71 4.55
C ALA A 16 9.73 -19.72 3.77
N GLU A 17 9.92 -19.86 2.46
CA GLU A 17 9.21 -20.86 1.64
C GLU A 17 9.70 -22.28 1.95
N ARG A 18 11.00 -22.46 2.17
CA ARG A 18 11.58 -23.74 2.60
C ARG A 18 11.05 -24.16 3.96
N ASP A 19 11.04 -23.23 4.92
CA ASP A 19 10.56 -23.49 6.29
C ASP A 19 9.07 -23.87 6.27
N VAL A 20 8.26 -23.20 5.45
CA VAL A 20 6.82 -23.53 5.26
C VAL A 20 6.66 -24.91 4.65
N ARG A 21 7.40 -25.24 3.58
CA ARG A 21 7.36 -26.59 2.98
C ARG A 21 7.70 -27.67 4.01
N ALA A 22 8.73 -27.45 4.80
CA ALA A 22 9.15 -28.40 5.84
C ALA A 22 8.11 -28.56 6.95
N ALA A 23 7.51 -27.46 7.40
CA ALA A 23 6.52 -27.46 8.48
C ALA A 23 5.20 -28.16 8.11
N PHE A 24 4.83 -28.13 6.85
CA PHE A 24 3.57 -28.68 6.34
C PHE A 24 3.74 -29.92 5.46
N THR A 25 4.86 -30.62 5.61
CA THR A 25 5.11 -31.89 4.90
C THR A 25 3.99 -32.89 5.22
N GLY A 26 3.41 -33.47 4.17
CA GLY A 26 2.31 -34.46 4.27
C GLY A 26 0.90 -33.87 4.24
N LEU A 27 0.74 -32.55 4.18
CA LEU A 27 -0.53 -31.94 3.85
C LEU A 27 -0.65 -31.73 2.33
N ASP A 28 -1.87 -31.90 1.80
CA ASP A 28 -2.18 -31.61 0.39
C ASP A 28 -2.38 -30.11 0.21
N LEU A 29 -1.31 -29.39 -0.10
CA LEU A 29 -1.29 -27.93 -0.27
C LEU A 29 -0.76 -27.54 -1.63
N ASP A 30 -1.41 -26.59 -2.28
CA ASP A 30 -0.82 -25.88 -3.44
C ASP A 30 0.27 -24.91 -2.94
N LEU A 31 1.49 -25.41 -2.88
CA LEU A 31 2.65 -24.65 -2.40
C LEU A 31 3.03 -23.52 -3.35
N THR A 32 2.68 -23.62 -4.64
CA THR A 32 2.92 -22.56 -5.63
C THR A 32 2.05 -21.36 -5.37
N SER A 33 0.75 -21.57 -5.20
CA SER A 33 -0.19 -20.50 -4.82
C SER A 33 0.13 -19.89 -3.46
N LEU A 34 0.52 -20.75 -2.50
CA LEU A 34 0.94 -20.29 -1.16
C LEU A 34 2.17 -19.38 -1.24
N ALA A 35 3.19 -19.75 -2.00
CA ALA A 35 4.39 -18.93 -2.18
C ALA A 35 4.06 -17.61 -2.87
N ALA A 36 3.28 -17.64 -3.95
CA ALA A 36 2.87 -16.43 -4.68
C ALA A 36 2.15 -15.43 -3.76
N VAL A 37 1.11 -15.86 -3.06
CA VAL A 37 0.33 -14.98 -2.17
C VAL A 37 1.16 -14.50 -0.98
N SER A 38 1.94 -15.39 -0.35
CA SER A 38 2.82 -15.01 0.75
C SER A 38 3.84 -13.95 0.35
N ASN A 39 4.41 -14.04 -0.86
CA ASN A 39 5.39 -13.06 -1.34
C ASN A 39 4.76 -11.72 -1.66
N ILE A 40 3.49 -11.67 -2.10
CA ILE A 40 2.75 -10.40 -2.24
C ILE A 40 2.69 -9.67 -0.88
N PHE A 41 2.28 -10.35 0.19
CA PHE A 41 2.21 -9.74 1.54
C PHE A 41 3.57 -9.31 2.06
N ARG A 42 4.61 -10.11 1.85
CA ARG A 42 5.99 -9.78 2.27
C ARG A 42 6.51 -8.57 1.51
N ALA A 43 6.36 -8.56 0.18
CA ALA A 43 6.82 -7.46 -0.66
C ALA A 43 6.07 -6.17 -0.31
N ALA A 44 4.75 -6.20 -0.21
CA ALA A 44 3.94 -5.04 0.16
C ALA A 44 4.33 -4.47 1.53
N THR A 45 4.59 -5.35 2.51
CA THR A 45 5.03 -4.93 3.84
C THR A 45 6.44 -4.31 3.81
N ALA A 46 7.37 -4.92 3.07
CA ALA A 46 8.74 -4.43 2.94
C ALA A 46 8.78 -3.06 2.26
N VAL A 47 8.05 -2.90 1.16
CA VAL A 47 7.93 -1.63 0.42
C VAL A 47 7.33 -0.55 1.32
N ARG A 48 6.21 -0.83 1.98
CA ARG A 48 5.59 0.11 2.90
C ARG A 48 6.55 0.57 4.00
N ASN A 49 7.23 -0.36 4.66
CA ASN A 49 8.18 -0.03 5.73
C ASN A 49 9.36 0.81 5.21
N HIS A 50 9.84 0.52 4.00
CA HIS A 50 10.88 1.30 3.35
C HIS A 50 10.44 2.74 3.08
N MET A 51 9.23 2.92 2.56
CA MET A 51 8.67 4.25 2.28
C MET A 51 8.39 5.04 3.56
N GLU A 52 7.82 4.40 4.58
CA GLU A 52 7.55 5.05 5.88
C GLU A 52 8.83 5.48 6.58
N GLY A 53 9.83 4.58 6.67
CA GLY A 53 11.10 4.87 7.34
C GLY A 53 12.02 5.83 6.56
N GLY A 54 11.83 5.94 5.25
CA GLY A 54 12.61 6.79 4.37
C GLY A 54 11.92 8.14 4.12
N VAL A 55 11.19 8.20 3.02
CA VAL A 55 10.60 9.43 2.48
C VAL A 55 9.52 10.02 3.38
N LEU A 56 8.60 9.19 3.89
CA LEU A 56 7.44 9.70 4.64
C LEU A 56 7.81 10.18 6.04
N ALA A 57 8.85 9.60 6.65
CA ALA A 57 9.32 10.01 7.97
C ALA A 57 9.77 11.48 8.00
N GLN A 58 10.36 11.97 6.92
CA GLN A 58 10.81 13.38 6.78
C GLN A 58 9.63 14.37 6.80
N HIS A 59 8.43 13.89 6.49
CA HIS A 59 7.19 14.67 6.48
C HIS A 59 6.26 14.31 7.65
N GLU A 60 6.71 13.49 8.59
CA GLU A 60 5.91 12.99 9.72
C GLU A 60 4.57 12.36 9.28
N LEU A 61 4.60 11.61 8.19
CA LEU A 61 3.44 10.92 7.64
C LEU A 61 3.60 9.40 7.79
N SER A 62 2.55 8.75 8.28
CA SER A 62 2.40 7.31 8.13
C SER A 62 1.99 6.96 6.70
N TRP A 63 2.14 5.69 6.33
CA TRP A 63 1.63 5.17 5.06
C TRP A 63 0.16 5.51 4.85
N SER A 64 -0.70 5.22 5.85
CA SER A 64 -2.13 5.49 5.77
C SER A 64 -2.46 6.98 5.61
N ALA A 65 -1.67 7.86 6.24
CA ALA A 65 -1.83 9.30 6.09
C ALA A 65 -1.45 9.75 4.68
N PHE A 66 -0.30 9.30 4.18
CA PHE A 66 0.15 9.63 2.82
C PHE A 66 -0.82 9.09 1.75
N THR A 67 -1.22 7.81 1.83
CA THR A 67 -2.14 7.21 0.84
C THR A 67 -3.49 7.93 0.82
N SER A 68 -4.01 8.36 1.99
CA SER A 68 -5.24 9.16 2.05
C SER A 68 -5.09 10.52 1.34
N LEU A 69 -3.96 11.21 1.56
CA LEU A 69 -3.68 12.47 0.85
C LEU A 69 -3.48 12.25 -0.64
N PHE A 70 -2.77 11.19 -1.03
CA PHE A 70 -2.52 10.82 -2.42
C PHE A 70 -3.82 10.53 -3.18
N VAL A 71 -4.70 9.71 -2.59
CA VAL A 71 -6.04 9.41 -3.14
C VAL A 71 -6.82 10.68 -3.41
N LEU A 72 -6.88 11.58 -2.43
CA LEU A 72 -7.55 12.89 -2.58
C LEU A 72 -6.84 13.80 -3.60
N ARG A 73 -5.53 13.65 -3.78
CA ARG A 73 -4.77 14.42 -4.78
C ARG A 73 -5.11 13.99 -6.20
N VAL A 74 -5.29 12.70 -6.41
CA VAL A 74 -5.55 12.08 -7.73
C VAL A 74 -7.02 12.23 -8.12
N TRP A 75 -7.94 11.87 -7.22
CA TRP A 75 -9.37 11.76 -7.55
C TRP A 75 -10.25 12.88 -6.96
N GLY A 76 -9.66 13.79 -6.19
CA GLY A 76 -10.39 14.93 -5.65
C GLY A 76 -11.24 14.60 -4.42
N GLU A 77 -12.27 15.44 -4.19
CA GLU A 77 -13.19 15.29 -3.08
C GLU A 77 -14.01 14.01 -3.19
N MET A 78 -14.10 13.27 -2.07
CA MET A 78 -14.93 12.07 -1.96
C MET A 78 -15.44 11.89 -0.54
N ASP A 79 -16.39 10.98 -0.34
CA ASP A 79 -16.83 10.65 1.01
C ASP A 79 -15.82 9.76 1.75
N ALA A 80 -15.90 9.80 3.10
CA ALA A 80 -14.94 9.10 3.94
C ALA A 80 -14.95 7.58 3.75
N ARG A 81 -16.07 6.97 3.39
CA ARG A 81 -16.16 5.52 3.14
C ARG A 81 -15.37 5.15 1.88
N THR A 82 -15.60 5.89 0.81
CA THR A 82 -14.86 5.73 -0.45
C THR A 82 -13.37 5.96 -0.22
N LEU A 83 -13.00 7.03 0.51
CA LEU A 83 -11.60 7.30 0.84
C LEU A 83 -10.94 6.15 1.62
N ALA A 84 -11.65 5.51 2.56
CA ALA A 84 -11.12 4.38 3.30
C ALA A 84 -10.83 3.18 2.37
N ALA A 85 -11.76 2.87 1.48
CA ALA A 85 -11.62 1.80 0.50
C ALA A 85 -10.45 2.06 -0.44
N GLU A 86 -10.38 3.25 -1.05
CA GLU A 86 -9.32 3.62 -2.01
C GLU A 86 -7.93 3.72 -1.35
N ALA A 87 -7.86 4.16 -0.10
CA ALA A 87 -6.60 4.21 0.66
C ALA A 87 -6.20 2.84 1.25
N GLY A 88 -7.03 1.80 1.10
CA GLY A 88 -6.76 0.46 1.62
C GLY A 88 -6.72 0.40 3.15
N VAL A 89 -7.56 1.17 3.84
CA VAL A 89 -7.60 1.23 5.31
C VAL A 89 -9.00 1.00 5.85
N THR A 90 -9.10 0.60 7.12
CA THR A 90 -10.40 0.50 7.78
C THR A 90 -10.99 1.87 8.06
N ALA A 91 -12.32 1.96 8.18
CA ALA A 91 -13.00 3.21 8.57
C ALA A 91 -12.52 3.76 9.92
N ALA A 92 -12.19 2.87 10.87
CA ALA A 92 -11.63 3.26 12.17
C ALA A 92 -10.24 3.89 12.02
N THR A 93 -9.35 3.26 11.24
CA THR A 93 -8.03 3.80 10.92
C THR A 93 -8.15 5.16 10.22
N LEU A 94 -9.00 5.27 9.20
CA LEU A 94 -9.21 6.52 8.49
C LEU A 94 -9.69 7.65 9.40
N THR A 95 -10.58 7.35 10.35
CA THR A 95 -11.06 8.35 11.32
C THR A 95 -9.91 8.98 12.10
N GLY A 96 -8.97 8.17 12.60
CA GLY A 96 -7.78 8.65 13.29
C GLY A 96 -6.85 9.45 12.37
N VAL A 97 -6.62 8.94 11.16
CA VAL A 97 -5.80 9.61 10.14
C VAL A 97 -6.38 10.98 9.78
N MET A 98 -7.66 11.06 9.49
CA MET A 98 -8.33 12.33 9.16
C MET A 98 -8.21 13.35 10.28
N LYS A 99 -8.37 12.93 11.55
CA LYS A 99 -8.20 13.83 12.70
C LYS A 99 -6.81 14.45 12.75
N THR A 100 -5.77 13.64 12.54
CA THR A 100 -4.38 14.09 12.51
C THR A 100 -4.11 15.03 11.34
N LEU A 101 -4.55 14.66 10.13
CA LEU A 101 -4.34 15.46 8.92
C LEU A 101 -5.12 16.78 8.94
N GLU A 102 -6.32 16.78 9.53
CA GLU A 102 -7.12 18.00 9.71
C GLU A 102 -6.47 18.96 10.73
N ALA A 103 -5.95 18.45 11.85
CA ALA A 103 -5.19 19.24 12.81
C ALA A 103 -3.93 19.88 12.19
N ARG A 104 -3.32 19.22 11.22
CA ARG A 104 -2.19 19.73 10.41
C ARG A 104 -2.64 20.61 9.23
N GLN A 105 -3.93 20.86 9.09
CA GLN A 105 -4.51 21.64 7.98
C GLN A 105 -4.20 21.09 6.58
N LEU A 106 -3.99 19.78 6.45
CA LEU A 106 -3.69 19.13 5.16
C LEU A 106 -4.96 18.68 4.42
N LEU A 107 -6.02 18.39 5.15
CA LEU A 107 -7.35 18.13 4.62
C LEU A 107 -8.43 18.88 5.42
N ARG A 108 -9.63 18.89 4.89
CA ARG A 108 -10.83 19.38 5.60
C ARG A 108 -11.99 18.43 5.37
N ARG A 109 -12.88 18.37 6.35
CA ARG A 109 -14.12 17.61 6.29
C ARG A 109 -15.31 18.55 6.26
N LYS A 110 -16.34 18.15 5.55
CA LYS A 110 -17.64 18.84 5.58
C LYS A 110 -18.76 17.81 5.53
N THR A 111 -19.87 18.08 6.19
CA THR A 111 -21.08 17.27 6.00
C THR A 111 -21.64 17.53 4.61
N ASP A 112 -22.05 16.47 3.91
CA ASP A 112 -22.71 16.61 2.63
C ASP A 112 -24.04 17.34 2.82
N ARG A 113 -24.30 18.30 1.95
CA ARG A 113 -25.54 19.12 2.03
C ARG A 113 -26.79 18.37 1.56
N VAL A 114 -26.60 17.33 0.74
CA VAL A 114 -27.70 16.52 0.19
C VAL A 114 -28.00 15.33 1.10
N ASP A 115 -26.95 14.64 1.54
CA ASP A 115 -27.04 13.53 2.50
C ASP A 115 -26.21 13.84 3.73
N GLY A 116 -26.86 14.38 4.77
CA GLY A 116 -26.23 14.76 6.01
C GLY A 116 -25.54 13.63 6.79
N ARG A 117 -25.68 12.36 6.35
CA ARG A 117 -24.98 11.21 6.91
C ARG A 117 -23.57 11.02 6.31
N ARG A 118 -23.30 11.68 5.18
CA ARG A 118 -22.02 11.57 4.48
C ARG A 118 -21.08 12.68 4.93
N VAL A 119 -19.83 12.31 5.16
CA VAL A 119 -18.72 13.23 5.44
C VAL A 119 -17.86 13.29 4.19
N LEU A 120 -17.85 14.41 3.50
CA LEU A 120 -16.99 14.67 2.35
C LEU A 120 -15.62 15.15 2.85
N VAL A 121 -14.58 14.65 2.22
CA VAL A 121 -13.18 14.93 2.54
C VAL A 121 -12.50 15.52 1.31
N THR A 122 -11.75 16.59 1.51
CA THR A 122 -11.00 17.23 0.42
C THR A 122 -9.65 17.73 0.91
N LEU A 123 -8.66 17.80 0.01
CA LEU A 123 -7.37 18.43 0.30
C LEU A 123 -7.52 19.93 0.45
N THR A 124 -6.73 20.49 1.37
CA THR A 124 -6.43 21.93 1.39
C THR A 124 -5.33 22.26 0.34
N ALA A 125 -5.06 23.54 0.15
CA ALA A 125 -3.91 23.97 -0.65
C ALA A 125 -2.58 23.47 -0.04
N SER A 126 -2.45 23.48 1.29
CA SER A 126 -1.28 22.96 2.01
C SER A 126 -1.15 21.44 1.81
N GLY A 127 -2.25 20.68 1.90
CA GLY A 127 -2.22 19.24 1.68
C GLY A 127 -1.79 18.88 0.25
N ARG A 128 -2.28 19.62 -0.75
CA ARG A 128 -1.84 19.46 -2.14
C ARG A 128 -0.35 19.71 -2.29
N LYS A 129 0.15 20.81 -1.72
CA LYS A 129 1.57 21.17 -1.76
C LYS A 129 2.45 20.08 -1.15
N VAL A 130 2.06 19.54 0.02
CA VAL A 130 2.81 18.47 0.70
C VAL A 130 2.88 17.21 -0.17
N VAL A 131 1.79 16.78 -0.81
CA VAL A 131 1.83 15.63 -1.72
C VAL A 131 2.75 15.90 -2.91
N ASP A 132 2.62 17.08 -3.54
CA ASP A 132 3.43 17.45 -4.70
C ASP A 132 4.93 17.54 -4.37
N GLU A 133 5.31 17.93 -3.14
CA GLU A 133 6.68 17.93 -2.65
C GLU A 133 7.22 16.52 -2.36
N ILE A 134 6.39 15.61 -1.88
CA ILE A 134 6.79 14.23 -1.56
C ILE A 134 6.99 13.40 -2.84
N MET A 135 6.13 13.55 -3.83
CA MET A 135 6.04 12.65 -4.99
C MET A 135 7.36 12.43 -5.73
N PRO A 136 8.20 13.43 -6.00
CA PRO A 136 9.48 13.20 -6.69
C PRO A 136 10.44 12.31 -5.89
N ALA A 137 10.49 12.45 -4.56
CA ALA A 137 11.30 11.60 -3.69
C ALA A 137 10.69 10.21 -3.57
N PHE A 138 9.38 10.13 -3.42
CA PHE A 138 8.63 8.87 -3.35
C PHE A 138 8.88 8.01 -4.61
N ASN A 139 8.76 8.60 -5.79
CA ASN A 139 9.00 7.90 -7.05
C ASN A 139 10.47 7.46 -7.22
N ARG A 140 11.44 8.23 -6.74
CA ARG A 140 12.83 7.76 -6.69
C ARG A 140 13.01 6.52 -5.83
N HIS A 141 12.32 6.44 -4.69
CA HIS A 141 12.34 5.27 -3.81
C HIS A 141 11.61 4.05 -4.43
N GLU A 142 10.55 4.26 -5.22
CA GLU A 142 9.94 3.20 -6.04
C GLU A 142 10.97 2.64 -7.04
N GLY A 143 11.74 3.51 -7.68
CA GLY A 143 12.83 3.10 -8.57
C GLY A 143 13.92 2.29 -7.83
N LEU A 144 14.27 2.67 -6.60
CA LEU A 144 15.23 1.89 -5.79
C LEU A 144 14.69 0.51 -5.42
N VAL A 145 13.41 0.40 -5.12
CA VAL A 145 12.77 -0.89 -4.80
C VAL A 145 12.76 -1.83 -6.01
N THR A 146 12.62 -1.29 -7.20
CA THR A 146 12.52 -2.06 -8.44
C THR A 146 13.82 -2.12 -9.24
N GLN A 147 14.92 -1.55 -8.77
CA GLN A 147 16.19 -1.40 -9.52
C GLN A 147 16.82 -2.71 -10.01
N ALA A 148 16.49 -3.85 -9.36
CA ALA A 148 16.98 -5.16 -9.76
C ALA A 148 16.16 -5.78 -10.90
N LEU A 149 15.03 -5.19 -11.26
CA LEU A 149 14.14 -5.63 -12.33
C LEU A 149 14.42 -4.83 -13.60
N THR A 150 14.43 -5.52 -14.73
CA THR A 150 14.38 -4.85 -16.05
C THR A 150 13.02 -4.15 -16.24
N GLU A 151 12.95 -3.22 -17.17
CA GLU A 151 11.70 -2.51 -17.49
C GLU A 151 10.58 -3.49 -17.89
N ALA A 152 10.92 -4.54 -18.67
CA ALA A 152 9.98 -5.58 -19.06
C ALA A 152 9.43 -6.33 -17.84
N GLU A 153 10.30 -6.73 -16.90
CA GLU A 153 9.87 -7.41 -15.67
C GLU A 153 9.01 -6.51 -14.76
N GLN A 154 9.27 -5.19 -14.72
CA GLN A 154 8.43 -4.25 -14.00
C GLN A 154 7.02 -4.16 -14.61
N VAL A 155 6.93 -4.13 -15.95
CA VAL A 155 5.65 -4.15 -16.69
C VAL A 155 4.90 -5.46 -16.44
N ASP A 156 5.58 -6.59 -16.52
CA ASP A 156 5.00 -7.93 -16.28
C ASP A 156 4.51 -8.07 -14.85
N LEU A 157 5.30 -7.64 -13.86
CA LEU A 157 4.92 -7.62 -12.45
C LEU A 157 3.63 -6.80 -12.24
N ALA A 158 3.56 -5.60 -12.80
CA ALA A 158 2.39 -4.76 -12.71
C ALA A 158 1.16 -5.41 -13.37
N HIS A 159 1.34 -6.12 -14.49
CA HIS A 159 0.27 -6.87 -15.17
C HIS A 159 -0.24 -8.03 -14.31
N VAL A 160 0.65 -8.84 -13.76
CA VAL A 160 0.31 -9.99 -12.90
C VAL A 160 -0.45 -9.52 -11.65
N LEU A 161 0.03 -8.47 -10.97
CA LEU A 161 -0.64 -7.92 -9.79
C LEU A 161 -2.03 -7.38 -10.11
N ARG A 162 -2.24 -6.68 -11.24
CA ARG A 162 -3.57 -6.26 -11.69
C ARG A 162 -4.50 -7.44 -11.98
N THR A 163 -3.97 -8.54 -12.49
CA THR A 163 -4.76 -9.77 -12.71
C THR A 163 -5.23 -10.36 -11.40
N ILE A 164 -4.36 -10.44 -10.39
CA ILE A 164 -4.72 -10.89 -9.04
C ILE A 164 -5.80 -10.00 -8.42
N LEU A 165 -5.65 -8.67 -8.52
CA LEU A 165 -6.65 -7.73 -8.00
C LEU A 165 -8.03 -7.98 -8.62
N ARG A 166 -8.12 -8.09 -9.96
CA ARG A 166 -9.39 -8.40 -10.64
C ARG A 166 -9.99 -9.75 -10.22
N THR A 167 -9.13 -10.75 -9.98
CA THR A 167 -9.59 -12.06 -9.52
C THR A 167 -10.21 -11.97 -8.11
N VAL A 168 -9.55 -11.25 -7.21
CA VAL A 168 -10.06 -11.04 -5.84
C VAL A 168 -11.38 -10.27 -5.85
N GLU A 169 -11.51 -9.25 -6.70
CA GLU A 169 -12.76 -8.48 -6.85
C GLU A 169 -13.92 -9.34 -7.39
N ALA A 170 -13.61 -10.37 -8.18
CA ALA A 170 -14.61 -11.29 -8.75
C ALA A 170 -14.99 -12.47 -7.83
N ILE A 171 -14.25 -12.69 -6.73
CA ILE A 171 -14.58 -13.69 -5.73
C ILE A 171 -15.66 -13.08 -4.82
N ASP A 172 -16.89 -13.59 -4.94
CA ASP A 172 -17.97 -13.29 -3.99
C ASP A 172 -17.58 -13.86 -2.61
N LEU A 173 -17.20 -12.97 -1.70
CA LEU A 173 -16.91 -13.28 -0.30
C LEU A 173 -18.17 -13.13 0.57
#